data_38d71709bb011cd1cfc9aa797c1a4725
#
_entry.id   38d71709bb011cd1cfc9aa797c1a4725
#
_cell.length_a   1.000
_cell.length_b   1.000
_cell.length_c   1.000
_cell.angle_alpha   90.00
_cell.angle_beta   90.00
_cell.angle_gamma   90.00
#
_symmetry.space_group_name_H-M   'P 1'
#
loop_
_entity.id
_entity.type
_entity.pdbx_description
1 polymer ?
#
loop_
_entity_poly.entity_id
_entity_poly.type
_entity_poly.pdbx_seq_one_letter_code
_entity_poly.pdbx_strand_id
1 'polypeptide(L)' 'MSNNQKLIAVVGATGHQGGAVVRALQASGQFKVRALTRNPEKHPKLGDEVVLADFNRPDTLKAAFAGTH' A
#
# COMPACT_ATOMS: atom_id res chain seq x y z
N MET A 1 -7.10 -23.64 -0.76
CA MET A 1 -6.51 -22.39 -1.15
C MET A 1 -6.71 -21.33 -0.09
N SER A 2 -5.66 -20.69 0.31
CA SER A 2 -5.72 -19.74 1.40
C SER A 2 -6.07 -18.36 0.90
N ASN A 3 -7.03 -17.72 1.55
CA ASN A 3 -7.33 -16.32 1.33
C ASN A 3 -6.92 -15.49 2.53
N ASN A 4 -5.97 -16.03 3.32
CA ASN A 4 -5.55 -15.40 4.56
C ASN A 4 -4.37 -14.47 4.37
N GLN A 5 -4.25 -13.86 3.20
CA GLN A 5 -3.23 -12.85 2.97
C GLN A 5 -3.47 -11.66 3.89
N LYS A 6 -2.43 -11.28 4.61
CA LYS A 6 -2.49 -10.10 5.46
C LYS A 6 -2.34 -8.85 4.61
N LEU A 7 -3.13 -7.86 4.90
CA LEU A 7 -3.06 -6.59 4.20
C LEU A 7 -2.02 -5.70 4.87
N ILE A 8 -1.01 -5.33 4.11
CA ILE A 8 0.08 -4.48 4.59
C ILE A 8 0.01 -3.14 3.88
N ALA A 9 0.02 -2.07 4.65
CA ALA A 9 0.07 -0.72 4.10
C ALA A 9 1.53 -0.28 3.99
N VAL A 10 1.92 0.22 2.82
CA VAL A 10 3.27 0.70 2.57
C VAL A 10 3.23 2.19 2.28
N VAL A 11 3.83 2.98 3.17
CA VAL A 11 3.95 4.43 3.02
C VAL A 11 5.21 4.72 2.21
N GLY A 12 5.14 5.71 1.33
CA GLY A 12 6.29 6.06 0.50
C GLY A 12 6.60 5.03 -0.58
N ALA A 13 5.57 4.30 -1.02
CA ALA A 13 5.72 3.24 -2.01
C ALA A 13 6.24 3.74 -3.35
N THR A 14 6.16 5.05 -3.62
CA THR A 14 6.69 5.65 -4.85
C THR A 14 8.21 5.84 -4.79
N GLY A 15 8.83 5.78 -3.60
CA GLY A 15 10.26 5.89 -3.45
C GLY A 15 10.99 4.60 -3.78
N HIS A 16 12.31 4.67 -3.87
CA HIS A 16 13.12 3.48 -4.19
C HIS A 16 12.95 2.38 -3.15
N GLN A 17 13.03 2.73 -1.89
CA GLN A 17 12.92 1.73 -0.82
C GLN A 17 11.49 1.19 -0.72
N GLY A 18 10.51 2.08 -0.77
CA GLY A 18 9.12 1.67 -0.69
C GLY A 18 8.72 0.77 -1.84
N GLY A 19 9.18 1.10 -3.06
CA GLY A 19 8.90 0.27 -4.23
C GLY A 19 9.52 -1.12 -4.11
N ALA A 20 10.73 -1.22 -3.57
CA ALA A 20 11.37 -2.51 -3.35
C ALA A 20 10.61 -3.35 -2.33
N VAL A 21 10.12 -2.71 -1.27
CA VAL A 21 9.32 -3.40 -0.25
C VAL A 21 8.04 -3.96 -0.85
N VAL A 22 7.34 -3.16 -1.66
CA VAL A 22 6.12 -3.59 -2.32
C VAL A 22 6.39 -4.83 -3.18
N ARG A 23 7.43 -4.78 -4.01
CA ARG A 23 7.77 -5.90 -4.89
C ARG A 23 8.12 -7.15 -4.08
N ALA A 24 8.87 -6.99 -2.99
CA ALA A 24 9.25 -8.12 -2.15
C ALA A 24 8.02 -8.76 -1.50
N LEU A 25 7.10 -7.95 -0.99
CA LEU A 25 5.89 -8.46 -0.36
C LEU A 25 5.01 -9.18 -1.37
N GLN A 26 4.86 -8.61 -2.55
CA GLN A 26 4.06 -9.24 -3.61
C GLN A 26 4.68 -10.55 -4.08
N ALA A 27 6.01 -10.58 -4.19
CA ALA A 27 6.70 -11.78 -4.62
C ALA A 27 6.55 -12.94 -3.64
N SER A 28 6.39 -12.64 -2.35
CA SER A 28 6.22 -13.69 -1.34
C SER A 28 4.90 -14.43 -1.47
N GLY A 29 3.89 -13.79 -2.05
CA GLY A 29 2.56 -14.37 -2.18
C GLY A 29 1.76 -14.47 -0.89
N GLN A 30 2.32 -14.01 0.23
CA GLN A 30 1.67 -14.12 1.53
C GLN A 30 0.99 -12.83 1.97
N PHE A 31 1.23 -11.74 1.26
CA PHE A 31 0.71 -10.44 1.64
C PHE A 31 0.00 -9.78 0.48
N LYS A 32 -1.04 -9.04 0.83
CA LYS A 32 -1.68 -8.11 -0.08
C LYS A 32 -1.19 -6.72 0.29
N VAL A 33 -0.77 -5.95 -0.70
CA VAL A 33 -0.13 -4.65 -0.46
C VAL A 33 -1.07 -3.52 -0.81
N ARG A 34 -1.30 -2.64 0.15
CA ARG A 34 -1.98 -1.37 -0.08
C ARG A 34 -0.92 -0.28 -0.12
N ALA A 35 -0.65 0.23 -1.32
CA ALA A 35 0.32 1.29 -1.49
C ALA A 35 -0.32 2.64 -1.19
N LEU A 36 0.32 3.43 -0.34
CA LEU A 36 -0.18 4.73 0.07
C LEU A 36 0.60 5.82 -0.65
N THR A 37 -0.12 6.70 -1.31
CA THR A 37 0.49 7.79 -2.06
C THR A 37 -0.43 9.01 -2.07
N ARG A 38 0.15 10.19 -2.23
CA ARG A 38 -0.64 11.40 -2.41
C ARG A 38 -1.24 11.49 -3.81
N ASN A 39 -0.72 10.72 -4.76
CA ASN A 39 -1.13 10.77 -6.16
C ASN A 39 -1.47 9.38 -6.68
N PRO A 40 -2.52 8.73 -6.16
CA PRO A 40 -2.86 7.38 -6.60
C PRO A 40 -3.17 7.28 -8.10
N GLU A 41 -3.62 8.37 -8.69
CA GLU A 41 -3.93 8.42 -10.11
C GLU A 41 -2.70 8.25 -10.99
N LYS A 42 -1.53 8.69 -10.51
CA LYS A 42 -0.28 8.58 -11.25
C LYS A 42 0.39 7.22 -11.09
N HIS A 43 -0.06 6.42 -10.13
CA HIS A 43 0.59 5.17 -9.80
C HIS A 43 -0.44 4.05 -9.62
N PRO A 44 -1.26 3.77 -10.66
CA PRO A 44 -2.40 2.87 -10.51
C PRO A 44 -2.01 1.41 -10.26
N LYS A 45 -0.77 1.05 -10.53
CA LYS A 45 -0.30 -0.33 -10.35
C LYS A 45 0.81 -0.44 -9.32
N LEU A 46 0.85 0.48 -8.38
CA LEU A 46 1.92 0.53 -7.39
C LEU A 46 1.86 -0.64 -6.41
N GLY A 47 0.68 -1.15 -6.14
CA GLY A 47 0.47 -2.30 -5.26
C GLY A 47 -0.82 -3.02 -5.66
N ASP A 48 -1.27 -3.95 -4.84
CA ASP A 48 -2.55 -4.62 -5.07
C ASP A 48 -3.71 -3.64 -4.96
N GLU A 49 -3.56 -2.69 -4.04
CA GLU A 49 -4.45 -1.54 -3.91
C GLU A 49 -3.60 -0.29 -3.87
N VAL A 50 -4.11 0.80 -4.40
CA VAL A 50 -3.44 2.11 -4.33
C VAL A 50 -4.43 3.08 -3.73
N VAL A 51 -4.05 3.71 -2.64
CA VAL A 51 -4.96 4.54 -1.85
C VAL A 51 -4.34 5.91 -1.58
N LEU A 52 -5.18 6.92 -1.60
CA LEU A 52 -4.75 8.27 -1.24
C LEU A 52 -4.37 8.34 0.23
N ALA A 53 -3.19 8.82 0.51
CA ALA A 53 -2.76 9.12 1.86
C ALA A 53 -1.94 10.40 1.85
N ASP A 54 -2.45 11.43 2.49
CA ASP A 54 -1.82 12.74 2.53
C ASP A 54 -1.65 13.15 3.98
N PHE A 55 -0.41 13.37 4.39
CA PHE A 55 -0.11 13.74 5.77
C PHE A 55 -0.71 15.08 6.17
N ASN A 56 -1.03 15.94 5.22
CA ASN A 56 -1.72 17.19 5.48
C ASN A 56 -3.23 17.02 5.64
N ARG A 57 -3.73 15.80 5.45
CA ARG A 57 -5.15 15.47 5.55
C ARG A 57 -5.29 14.21 6.39
N PRO A 58 -5.37 14.34 7.73
CA PRO A 58 -5.40 13.17 8.62
C PRO A 58 -6.53 12.19 8.36
N ASP A 59 -7.66 12.65 7.83
CA ASP A 59 -8.77 11.79 7.48
C ASP A 59 -8.38 10.74 6.43
N THR A 60 -7.49 11.11 5.50
CA THR A 60 -7.02 10.18 4.48
C THR A 60 -6.15 9.08 5.08
N LEU A 61 -5.35 9.42 6.09
CA LEU A 61 -4.49 8.44 6.75
C LEU A 61 -5.31 7.42 7.51
N LYS A 62 -6.33 7.85 8.21
CA LYS A 62 -7.20 6.95 8.96
C LYS A 62 -7.85 5.94 8.03
N ALA A 63 -8.38 6.40 6.90
CA ALA A 63 -9.00 5.53 5.93
C ALA A 63 -7.97 4.60 5.28
N ALA A 64 -6.77 5.12 4.99
CA ALA A 64 -5.73 4.34 4.32
C ALA A 64 -5.23 3.18 5.16
N PHE A 65 -5.19 3.33 6.48
CA PHE A 65 -4.72 2.28 7.38
C PHE A 65 -5.82 1.34 7.87
N ALA A 66 -7.07 1.60 7.51
CA ALA A 66 -8.18 0.76 7.95
C ALA A 66 -8.02 -0.66 7.44
N GLY A 67 -8.16 -1.63 8.34
CA GLY A 67 -8.08 -3.05 7.98
C GLY A 67 -6.68 -3.58 7.74
N THR A 68 -5.64 -2.80 8.00
CA THR A 68 -4.26 -3.28 7.83
C THR A 68 -3.70 -3.90 9.11
N HIS A 69 -2.65 -4.65 8.93
CA HIS A 69 -1.88 -5.21 10.03
C HIS A 69 -0.68 -4.36 10.39
#